data_b6ecddeb0f6f89eac7cba7ce3110d8f9
#
_entry.id   b6ecddeb0f6f89eac7cba7ce3110d8f9
#
_cell.length_a   1.000
_cell.length_b   1.000
_cell.length_c   1.000
_cell.angle_alpha   90.00
_cell.angle_beta   90.00
_cell.angle_gamma   90.00
#
_symmetry.space_group_name_H-M   'P 1'
#
loop_
_entity.id
_entity.type
_entity.pdbx_description
1 polymer ?
#
loop_
_entity_poly.entity_id
_entity_poly.type
_entity_poly.pdbx_seq_one_letter_code
_entity_poly.pdbx_strand_id
1 'polypeptide(L)'
;SFEKKVWTSINAGETASVTLKNGAVGVTELSFSVPTTVYGAWVNVAKKETLPSSVSKFDGTVYKSLEITKGPALNKEGSFTDATIKFKVAKSWLDEKKLTKEAVALHHFAASKWTQLKTQVGEDDGTYVHYSSKTPDFSYFVIGEQSGAVAAPEAEAAPVEASAEQPAVEAPAEAMP
;
A
#
# COMPACT_ATOMS: atom_id res chain seq x y z
N SER A 1 14.45 -12.77 -1.63
CA SER A 1 13.94 -12.47 -0.27
C SER A 1 12.43 -12.61 -0.24
N PHE A 2 11.94 -13.38 0.71
CA PHE A 2 10.49 -13.57 0.86
C PHE A 2 10.17 -13.93 2.30
N GLU A 3 8.88 -13.81 2.63
CA GLU A 3 8.35 -14.24 3.91
C GLU A 3 6.99 -14.90 3.67
N LYS A 4 6.80 -16.10 4.20
CA LYS A 4 5.55 -16.85 4.04
C LYS A 4 4.94 -17.10 5.41
N LYS A 5 3.62 -16.93 5.53
CA LYS A 5 2.90 -17.29 6.74
C LYS A 5 1.77 -18.25 6.39
N VAL A 6 1.62 -19.29 7.22
CA VAL A 6 0.57 -20.29 7.09
C VAL A 6 -0.28 -20.21 8.36
N TRP A 7 -1.60 -20.26 8.18
CA TRP A 7 -2.56 -20.32 9.29
C TRP A 7 -3.29 -21.65 9.22
N THR A 8 -3.36 -22.35 10.36
CA THR A 8 -4.19 -23.56 10.45
C THR A 8 -5.65 -23.20 10.22
N SER A 9 -6.08 -22.09 10.80
CA SER A 9 -7.42 -21.56 10.56
C SER A 9 -7.41 -20.06 10.83
N ILE A 10 -8.33 -19.37 10.17
CA ILE A 10 -8.64 -17.97 10.44
C ILE A 10 -10.15 -17.91 10.61
N ASN A 11 -10.62 -17.49 11.77
CA ASN A 11 -12.05 -17.48 12.06
C ASN A 11 -12.74 -16.32 11.37
N ALA A 12 -14.00 -16.54 11.01
CA ALA A 12 -14.82 -15.50 10.39
C ALA A 12 -14.80 -14.24 11.23
N GLY A 13 -14.54 -13.12 10.58
CA GLY A 13 -14.48 -11.80 11.24
C GLY A 13 -13.13 -11.47 11.84
N GLU A 14 -12.19 -12.42 11.91
CA GLU A 14 -10.86 -12.15 12.42
C GLU A 14 -10.00 -11.44 11.38
N THR A 15 -9.06 -10.65 11.88
CA THR A 15 -8.00 -10.07 11.05
C THR A 15 -6.75 -10.92 11.18
N ALA A 16 -6.30 -11.47 10.06
CA ALA A 16 -5.05 -12.19 9.98
C ALA A 16 -3.95 -11.19 9.62
N SER A 17 -2.76 -11.39 10.19
CA SER A 17 -1.65 -10.51 9.84
C SER A 17 -0.35 -11.28 9.83
N VAL A 18 0.57 -10.79 9.01
CA VAL A 18 1.94 -11.28 9.00
C VAL A 18 2.85 -10.06 9.07
N THR A 19 3.73 -10.08 10.08
CA THR A 19 4.75 -9.06 10.24
C THR A 19 6.02 -9.60 9.59
N LEU A 20 6.55 -8.87 8.63
CA LEU A 20 7.72 -9.30 7.89
C LEU A 20 8.98 -8.88 8.63
N LYS A 21 9.84 -9.85 8.89
CA LYS A 21 11.12 -9.59 9.56
C LYS A 21 12.23 -9.31 8.56
N ASN A 22 12.04 -9.73 7.31
CA ASN A 22 13.06 -9.54 6.27
C ASN A 22 12.96 -8.12 5.70
N GLY A 23 13.83 -7.24 6.16
CA GLY A 23 13.82 -5.83 5.74
C GLY A 23 14.08 -5.63 4.27
N ALA A 24 14.70 -6.60 3.60
CA ALA A 24 14.99 -6.46 2.17
C ALA A 24 13.72 -6.43 1.31
N VAL A 25 12.61 -6.98 1.82
CA VAL A 25 11.35 -7.00 1.09
C VAL A 25 10.72 -5.62 1.00
N GLY A 26 10.90 -4.80 2.03
CA GLY A 26 10.32 -3.46 2.06
C GLY A 26 8.93 -3.39 2.67
N VAL A 27 8.17 -4.49 2.60
CA VAL A 27 6.86 -4.59 3.27
C VAL A 27 7.11 -4.91 4.73
N THR A 28 6.40 -4.23 5.62
CA THR A 28 6.54 -4.47 7.06
C THR A 28 5.41 -5.32 7.63
N GLU A 29 4.22 -5.19 7.06
CA GLU A 29 3.08 -5.97 7.54
C GLU A 29 2.05 -6.13 6.42
N LEU A 30 1.42 -7.29 6.39
CA LEU A 30 0.27 -7.56 5.53
C LEU A 30 -0.85 -8.05 6.41
N SER A 31 -2.05 -7.50 6.26
CA SER A 31 -3.21 -7.95 7.03
C SER A 31 -4.43 -8.04 6.14
N PHE A 32 -5.39 -8.86 6.54
CA PHE A 32 -6.67 -8.99 5.85
C PHE A 32 -7.67 -9.65 6.80
N SER A 33 -8.95 -9.55 6.48
CA SER A 33 -10.02 -10.19 7.23
C SER A 33 -10.70 -11.23 6.36
N VAL A 34 -11.34 -12.22 6.98
CA VAL A 34 -12.09 -13.23 6.25
C VAL A 34 -13.54 -13.19 6.70
N PRO A 35 -14.51 -13.13 5.77
CA PRO A 35 -15.93 -13.13 6.15
C PRO A 35 -16.42 -14.48 6.60
N THR A 36 -15.74 -15.55 6.20
CA THR A 36 -16.07 -16.92 6.53
C THR A 36 -14.80 -17.62 7.01
N THR A 37 -14.91 -18.49 7.99
CA THR A 37 -13.74 -19.23 8.50
C THR A 37 -13.06 -20.01 7.36
N VAL A 38 -11.73 -19.88 7.29
CA VAL A 38 -10.92 -20.60 6.30
C VAL A 38 -9.88 -21.45 7.02
N TYR A 39 -9.47 -22.54 6.37
CA TYR A 39 -8.51 -23.49 6.91
C TYR A 39 -7.33 -23.66 5.95
N GLY A 40 -6.15 -23.75 6.51
CA GLY A 40 -4.94 -23.99 5.73
C GLY A 40 -4.55 -22.85 4.81
N ALA A 41 -4.88 -21.62 5.17
CA ALA A 41 -4.55 -20.45 4.36
C ALA A 41 -3.06 -20.13 4.46
N TRP A 42 -2.51 -19.59 3.37
CA TRP A 42 -1.16 -19.06 3.43
C TRP A 42 -1.02 -17.90 2.48
N VAL A 43 -0.06 -17.02 2.81
CA VAL A 43 0.31 -15.87 1.99
C VAL A 43 1.83 -15.80 1.96
N ASN A 44 2.39 -15.49 0.81
CA ASN A 44 3.83 -15.30 0.63
C ASN A 44 4.08 -13.94 0.02
N VAL A 45 4.98 -13.17 0.64
CA VAL A 45 5.37 -11.84 0.16
C VAL A 45 6.83 -11.92 -0.26
N ALA A 46 7.10 -11.69 -1.54
CA ALA A 46 8.44 -11.83 -2.09
C ALA A 46 8.90 -10.56 -2.79
N LYS A 47 10.17 -10.21 -2.58
CA LYS A 47 10.83 -9.19 -3.37
C LYS A 47 11.26 -9.81 -4.69
N LYS A 48 11.00 -9.13 -5.80
CA LYS A 48 11.39 -9.61 -7.13
C LYS A 48 12.44 -8.69 -7.72
N GLU A 49 13.54 -9.27 -8.15
CA GLU A 49 14.58 -8.50 -8.84
C GLU A 49 14.13 -8.14 -10.25
N THR A 50 13.43 -9.06 -10.91
CA THR A 50 12.87 -8.83 -12.24
C THR A 50 11.45 -9.37 -12.26
N LEU A 51 10.59 -8.71 -13.02
CA LEU A 51 9.21 -9.15 -13.19
C LEU A 51 9.12 -9.98 -14.48
N PRO A 52 8.16 -10.92 -14.54
CA PRO A 52 8.02 -11.73 -15.76
C PRO A 52 7.58 -10.87 -16.94
N SER A 53 7.82 -11.38 -18.15
CA SER A 53 7.50 -10.64 -19.36
C SER A 53 6.00 -10.39 -19.54
N SER A 54 5.16 -11.17 -18.85
CA SER A 54 3.71 -10.96 -18.87
C SER A 54 3.28 -9.72 -18.10
N VAL A 55 4.17 -9.16 -17.28
CA VAL A 55 3.90 -7.94 -16.52
C VAL A 55 4.52 -6.77 -17.26
N SER A 56 3.71 -5.80 -17.65
CA SER A 56 4.22 -4.65 -18.38
C SER A 56 5.15 -3.83 -17.48
N LYS A 57 6.11 -3.16 -18.11
CA LYS A 57 7.06 -2.35 -17.38
C LYS A 57 6.35 -1.23 -16.64
N PHE A 58 6.71 -1.03 -15.38
CA PHE A 58 6.20 0.10 -14.61
C PHE A 58 6.86 1.39 -15.12
N ASP A 59 6.05 2.40 -15.37
CA ASP A 59 6.54 3.68 -15.88
C ASP A 59 6.74 4.63 -14.71
N GLY A 60 7.96 4.68 -14.22
CA GLY A 60 8.31 5.54 -13.08
C GLY A 60 9.48 4.96 -12.31
N THR A 61 9.91 5.70 -11.30
CA THR A 61 11.01 5.28 -10.43
C THR A 61 10.53 4.21 -9.47
N VAL A 62 11.24 3.08 -9.41
CA VAL A 62 10.86 1.93 -8.61
C VAL A 62 11.77 1.82 -7.40
N TYR A 63 11.17 1.67 -6.22
CA TYR A 63 11.90 1.36 -4.99
C TYR A 63 12.03 -0.16 -4.82
N LYS A 64 10.91 -0.88 -4.87
CA LYS A 64 10.87 -2.34 -4.76
C LYS A 64 9.79 -2.89 -5.67
N SER A 65 10.08 -4.02 -6.30
CA SER A 65 9.08 -4.81 -7.02
C SER A 65 8.76 -6.03 -6.17
N LEU A 66 7.49 -6.37 -6.06
CA LEU A 66 7.01 -7.41 -5.14
C LEU A 66 6.06 -8.34 -5.86
N GLU A 67 6.01 -9.57 -5.37
CA GLU A 67 4.93 -10.50 -5.72
C GLU A 67 4.33 -11.03 -4.43
N ILE A 68 3.01 -10.93 -4.30
CA ILE A 68 2.27 -11.50 -3.18
C ILE A 68 1.40 -12.60 -3.75
N THR A 69 1.61 -13.82 -3.25
CA THR A 69 0.85 -15.00 -3.66
C THR A 69 0.10 -15.54 -2.47
N LYS A 70 -0.93 -16.31 -2.75
CA LYS A 70 -1.81 -16.86 -1.72
C LYS A 70 -2.19 -18.30 -2.07
N GLY A 71 -2.52 -19.08 -1.05
CA GLY A 71 -2.94 -20.45 -1.22
C GLY A 71 -4.39 -20.58 -1.66
N PRO A 72 -4.80 -21.82 -2.02
CA PRO A 72 -6.15 -22.06 -2.55
C PRO A 72 -7.28 -21.61 -1.65
N ALA A 73 -7.09 -21.65 -0.33
CA ALA A 73 -8.14 -21.24 0.61
C ALA A 73 -8.56 -19.79 0.45
N LEU A 74 -7.69 -18.96 -0.15
CA LEU A 74 -7.95 -17.54 -0.35
C LEU A 74 -8.14 -17.18 -1.82
N ASN A 75 -8.24 -18.16 -2.72
CA ASN A 75 -8.35 -17.89 -4.16
C ASN A 75 -9.75 -17.48 -4.60
N LYS A 76 -10.77 -17.97 -3.89
CA LYS A 76 -12.15 -17.66 -4.28
C LYS A 76 -12.41 -16.17 -4.08
N GLU A 77 -13.09 -15.57 -5.02
CA GLU A 77 -13.45 -14.16 -4.91
C GLU A 77 -14.29 -13.93 -3.65
N GLY A 78 -13.93 -12.87 -2.91
CA GLY A 78 -14.61 -12.57 -1.67
C GLY A 78 -14.15 -13.38 -0.46
N SER A 79 -13.15 -14.26 -0.62
CA SER A 79 -12.67 -15.08 0.50
C SER A 79 -11.92 -14.25 1.54
N PHE A 80 -11.44 -13.07 1.19
CA PHE A 80 -10.85 -12.14 2.15
C PHE A 80 -11.21 -10.71 1.78
N THR A 81 -11.15 -9.82 2.77
CA THR A 81 -11.51 -8.41 2.62
C THR A 81 -10.52 -7.55 3.39
N ASP A 82 -10.54 -6.26 3.11
CA ASP A 82 -9.75 -5.25 3.83
C ASP A 82 -8.26 -5.55 3.87
N ALA A 83 -7.73 -6.08 2.78
CA ALA A 83 -6.30 -6.35 2.70
C ALA A 83 -5.54 -5.03 2.74
N THR A 84 -4.56 -4.96 3.65
CA THR A 84 -3.76 -3.76 3.86
C THR A 84 -2.29 -4.14 3.83
N ILE A 85 -1.52 -3.38 3.06
CA ILE A 85 -0.08 -3.57 2.94
C ILE A 85 0.59 -2.36 3.58
N LYS A 86 1.42 -2.63 4.59
CA LYS A 86 2.25 -1.59 5.21
C LYS A 86 3.67 -1.79 4.73
N PHE A 87 4.32 -0.70 4.36
CA PHE A 87 5.68 -0.77 3.85
C PHE A 87 6.46 0.46 4.29
N LYS A 88 7.77 0.41 4.09
CA LYS A 88 8.63 1.53 4.44
C LYS A 88 9.61 1.79 3.31
N VAL A 89 9.99 3.05 3.15
CA VAL A 89 10.92 3.50 2.13
C VAL A 89 12.06 4.25 2.81
N ALA A 90 13.28 3.91 2.44
CA ALA A 90 14.46 4.55 3.02
C ALA A 90 14.51 6.02 2.65
N LYS A 91 14.73 6.87 3.64
CA LYS A 91 14.85 8.31 3.40
C LYS A 91 16.04 8.61 2.50
N SER A 92 17.12 7.82 2.59
CA SER A 92 18.27 7.98 1.71
C SER A 92 17.92 7.75 0.26
N TRP A 93 17.00 6.80 -0.01
CA TRP A 93 16.55 6.54 -1.37
C TRP A 93 15.70 7.72 -1.89
N LEU A 94 14.84 8.26 -1.04
CA LEU A 94 14.03 9.43 -1.42
C LEU A 94 14.94 10.61 -1.77
N ASP A 95 15.96 10.85 -0.95
CA ASP A 95 16.92 11.93 -1.20
C ASP A 95 17.67 11.73 -2.50
N GLU A 96 18.14 10.50 -2.73
CA GLU A 96 18.88 10.17 -3.94
C GLU A 96 18.03 10.40 -5.18
N LYS A 97 16.75 10.04 -5.13
CA LYS A 97 15.84 10.16 -6.26
C LYS A 97 15.14 11.51 -6.31
N LYS A 98 15.41 12.37 -5.34
CA LYS A 98 14.82 13.71 -5.26
C LYS A 98 13.29 13.63 -5.22
N LEU A 99 12.77 12.69 -4.44
CA LEU A 99 11.34 12.50 -4.24
C LEU A 99 10.98 12.90 -2.82
N THR A 100 9.83 13.55 -2.67
CA THR A 100 9.27 13.80 -1.35
C THR A 100 8.57 12.53 -0.87
N LYS A 101 8.33 12.44 0.42
CA LYS A 101 7.62 11.28 0.96
C LYS A 101 6.21 11.14 0.36
N GLU A 102 5.57 12.26 0.01
CA GLU A 102 4.24 12.24 -0.60
C GLU A 102 4.26 11.76 -2.05
N ALA A 103 5.43 11.66 -2.65
CA ALA A 103 5.55 11.26 -4.05
C ALA A 103 5.66 9.75 -4.24
N VAL A 104 5.45 8.96 -3.19
CA VAL A 104 5.54 7.50 -3.23
C VAL A 104 4.15 6.90 -3.12
N ALA A 105 3.91 5.84 -3.87
CA ALA A 105 2.65 5.10 -3.80
C ALA A 105 2.90 3.62 -4.03
N LEU A 106 1.95 2.81 -3.62
CA LEU A 106 1.90 1.39 -3.96
C LEU A 106 1.09 1.24 -5.23
N HIS A 107 1.63 0.48 -6.18
CA HIS A 107 0.98 0.21 -7.47
C HIS A 107 0.70 -1.28 -7.58
N HIS A 108 -0.47 -1.62 -8.09
CA HIS A 108 -0.94 -2.99 -8.17
C HIS A 108 -1.13 -3.36 -9.64
N PHE A 109 -0.60 -4.50 -10.05
CA PHE A 109 -0.76 -4.99 -11.42
C PHE A 109 -1.99 -5.89 -11.47
N ALA A 110 -3.01 -5.46 -12.21
CA ALA A 110 -4.24 -6.20 -12.37
C ALA A 110 -4.86 -5.85 -13.72
N ALA A 111 -5.55 -6.80 -14.33
CA ALA A 111 -6.19 -6.62 -15.64
C ALA A 111 -5.19 -6.08 -16.67
N SER A 112 -3.98 -6.63 -16.63
CA SER A 112 -2.89 -6.32 -17.55
C SER A 112 -2.40 -4.87 -17.50
N LYS A 113 -2.61 -4.19 -16.40
CA LYS A 113 -2.13 -2.81 -16.25
C LYS A 113 -1.79 -2.51 -14.80
N TRP A 114 -0.97 -1.47 -14.62
CA TRP A 114 -0.63 -0.94 -13.31
C TRP A 114 -1.71 0.04 -12.86
N THR A 115 -2.17 -0.13 -11.63
CA THR A 115 -3.14 0.78 -11.00
C THR A 115 -2.51 1.32 -9.73
N GLN A 116 -2.47 2.64 -9.62
CA GLN A 116 -1.97 3.26 -8.40
C GLN A 116 -3.03 3.13 -7.32
N LEU A 117 -2.61 2.62 -6.16
CA LEU A 117 -3.50 2.51 -5.01
C LEU A 117 -3.35 3.75 -4.14
N LYS A 118 -4.42 4.08 -3.43
CA LYS A 118 -4.37 5.18 -2.46
C LYS A 118 -3.40 4.79 -1.35
N THR A 119 -2.39 5.61 -1.13
CA THR A 119 -1.33 5.33 -0.19
C THR A 119 -1.29 6.43 0.85
N GLN A 120 -1.28 6.05 2.12
CA GLN A 120 -1.21 6.99 3.22
C GLN A 120 0.21 7.06 3.73
N VAL A 121 0.71 8.29 3.90
CA VAL A 121 2.02 8.53 4.49
C VAL A 121 1.85 8.49 6.00
N GLY A 122 2.68 7.72 6.66
CA GLY A 122 2.64 7.59 8.10
C GLY A 122 3.89 8.15 8.76
N GLU A 123 4.42 7.41 9.71
CA GLU A 123 5.51 7.84 10.55
C GLU A 123 6.83 7.95 9.79
N ASP A 124 7.62 8.95 10.14
CA ASP A 124 9.01 9.10 9.73
C ASP A 124 9.87 8.76 10.96
N ASP A 125 10.58 7.64 10.92
CA ASP A 125 11.36 7.20 12.07
C ASP A 125 12.81 7.67 12.02
N GLY A 126 13.14 8.58 11.13
CA GLY A 126 14.49 9.10 10.97
C GLY A 126 15.30 8.36 9.90
N THR A 127 15.03 7.10 9.67
CA THR A 127 15.70 6.27 8.66
C THR A 127 14.75 5.92 7.53
N TYR A 128 13.50 5.63 7.87
CA TYR A 128 12.47 5.22 6.93
C TYR A 128 11.22 6.07 7.09
N VAL A 129 10.49 6.25 5.99
CA VAL A 129 9.13 6.75 6.02
C VAL A 129 8.22 5.54 5.87
N HIS A 130 7.19 5.45 6.71
CA HIS A 130 6.25 4.33 6.74
C HIS A 130 4.98 4.70 6.00
N TYR A 131 4.41 3.71 5.31
CA TYR A 131 3.23 3.90 4.45
C TYR A 131 2.23 2.78 4.68
N SER A 132 0.99 3.03 4.29
CA SER A 132 -0.08 2.06 4.36
C SER A 132 -0.97 2.20 3.15
N SER A 133 -1.38 1.08 2.57
CA SER A 133 -2.24 1.09 1.39
C SER A 133 -3.16 -0.14 1.42
N LYS A 134 -4.42 0.06 1.10
CA LYS A 134 -5.34 -1.07 0.92
C LYS A 134 -5.23 -1.56 -0.51
N THR A 135 -5.45 -2.87 -0.70
CA THR A 135 -5.45 -3.47 -2.03
C THR A 135 -6.65 -4.39 -2.18
N PRO A 136 -7.25 -4.45 -3.37
CA PRO A 136 -8.39 -5.36 -3.58
C PRO A 136 -7.99 -6.81 -3.71
N ASP A 137 -6.74 -7.10 -4.08
CA ASP A 137 -6.29 -8.47 -4.27
C ASP A 137 -4.76 -8.49 -4.24
N PHE A 138 -4.19 -9.67 -4.41
CA PHE A 138 -2.74 -9.87 -4.39
C PHE A 138 -2.28 -10.30 -5.79
N SER A 139 -1.14 -9.77 -6.20
CA SER A 139 -0.46 -10.11 -7.45
C SER A 139 0.92 -9.48 -7.41
N TYR A 140 1.32 -8.83 -8.49
CA TYR A 140 2.56 -8.05 -8.53
C TYR A 140 2.28 -6.63 -8.09
N PHE A 141 3.25 -6.05 -7.38
CA PHE A 141 3.17 -4.68 -6.87
C PHE A 141 4.50 -3.98 -7.09
N VAL A 142 4.43 -2.66 -7.20
CA VAL A 142 5.60 -1.79 -7.20
C VAL A 142 5.42 -0.75 -6.10
N ILE A 143 6.42 -0.62 -5.24
CA ILE A 143 6.55 0.55 -4.37
C ILE A 143 7.40 1.52 -5.17
N GLY A 144 6.85 2.65 -5.54
CA GLY A 144 7.57 3.55 -6.39
C GLY A 144 6.95 4.91 -6.51
N GLU A 145 7.40 5.62 -7.51
CA GLU A 145 6.99 7.00 -7.74
C GLU A 145 5.50 7.08 -8.05
N GLN A 146 4.86 8.07 -7.44
CA GLN A 146 3.46 8.36 -7.69
C GLN A 146 3.28 8.87 -9.11
N SER A 147 2.22 8.41 -9.78
CA SER A 147 1.88 8.90 -11.11
C SER A 147 1.40 10.35 -11.00
N GLY A 148 1.99 11.22 -11.79
CA GLY A 148 1.61 12.62 -11.78
C GLY A 148 0.15 12.85 -12.14
N ALA A 149 -0.36 12.07 -13.06
CA ALA A 149 -1.74 12.21 -13.47
C ALA A 149 -2.71 11.85 -12.36
N VAL A 150 -2.37 10.84 -11.58
CA VAL A 150 -3.22 10.37 -10.49
C VAL A 150 -3.09 11.28 -9.28
N ALA A 151 -1.94 11.88 -9.07
CA ALA A 151 -1.70 12.73 -7.92
C ALA A 151 -2.73 13.85 -7.83
N ALA A 152 -3.31 14.23 -8.93
CA ALA A 152 -4.25 15.31 -8.94
C ALA A 152 -5.47 15.08 -8.06
N PRO A 153 -5.96 13.96 -7.89
CA PRO A 153 -7.15 13.84 -7.08
C PRO A 153 -6.84 13.86 -5.63
N GLU A 154 -6.49 13.88 -5.54
CA GLU A 154 -6.65 13.54 -4.37
C GLU A 154 -6.83 14.27 -3.53
N ALA A 155 -6.87 14.45 -4.19
CA ALA A 155 -6.99 14.99 -3.56
C ALA A 155 -7.38 15.07 -2.75
N GLU A 156 -7.61 14.85 -2.83
CA GLU A 156 -7.87 14.93 -2.04
C GLU A 156 -7.82 15.24 -1.32
N ALA A 157 -7.78 15.33 -1.44
CA ALA A 157 -7.65 15.64 -0.66
C ALA A 157 -7.67 16.22 -0.18
N ALA A 158 -7.88 16.28 -0.32
CA ALA A 158 -7.88 16.84 0.25
C ALA A 158 -8.01 17.49 0.81
N PRO A 159 -8.15 17.49 0.88
CA PRO A 159 -8.24 18.17 1.51
C PRO A 159 -8.25 18.77 2.09
N VAL A 160 -8.33 18.65 2.20
CA VAL A 160 -8.27 19.27 2.84
C VAL A 160 -8.35 20.09 3.07
N GLU A 161 -8.58 19.96 2.99
CA GLU A 161 -8.69 20.76 3.33
C GLU A 161 -8.91 21.54 3.64
N ALA A 162 -9.08 21.47 3.59
CA ALA A 162 -9.30 22.25 3.97
C ALA A 162 -9.52 22.97 4.42
N SER A 163 -9.69 22.80 4.53
CA SER A 163 -9.83 23.56 5.08
C SER A 163 -9.91 24.37 5.39
N ALA A 164 -10.08 24.32 5.42
CA ALA A 164 -10.17 25.16 5.84
C ALA A 164 -10.44 26.02 6.01
N GLU A 165 -10.66 25.88 5.97
CA GLU A 165 -10.88 26.72 6.27
C GLU A 165 -11.17 27.50 6.55
N GLN A 166 -11.38 27.33 6.56
CA GLN A 166 -11.68 28.04 6.94
C GLN A 166 -11.84 28.97 7.19
N PRO A 167 -11.91 28.89 7.27
CA PRO A 167 -12.11 29.84 7.55
C PRO A 167 -12.39 30.69 7.80
N ALA A 168 -12.62 30.54 7.96
CA ALA A 168 -12.98 31.32 8.26
C ALA A 168 -13.34 32.03 8.52
N VAL A 169 -13.56 31.92 8.66
CA VAL A 169 -13.98 32.66 9.01
C VAL A 169 -14.21 33.43 9.34
N GLU A 170 -14.24 33.29 9.44
CA GLU A 170 -14.49 34.07 9.91
C GLU A 170 -14.74 34.89 10.07
N ALA A 171 -14.88 34.82 10.10
CA ALA A 171 -15.22 35.57 10.34
C ALA A 171 -15.51 36.47 10.47
N PRO A 172 -15.70 36.54 10.53
CA PRO A 172 -16.04 37.44 10.65
C PRO A 172 -16.35 38.20 10.98
N ALA A 173 -16.48 38.06 11.24
CA ALA A 173 -16.83 38.72 11.61
C ALA A 173 -17.12 39.50 11.94
N GLU A 174 -17.19 39.34 11.99
CA GLU A 174 -17.50 40.02 12.38
C GLU A 174 -17.70 40.89 12.53
N ALA A 175 -17.79 40.97 12.51
CA ALA A 175 -18.06 41.79 12.63
C ALA A 175 -18.43 42.69 12.83
N MET A 176 -18.84 42.94 13.08
CA MET A 176 -19.22 43.77 13.31
C MET A 176 -19.66 44.62 13.71
N PRO A 177 -19.81 44.82 13.83
CA PRO A 177 -20.25 45.66 14.25
C PRO A 177 -20.68 46.52 14.44
#